data_7db3bd5c938cfd6b27047109c4f36032
#
_entry.id   7db3bd5c938cfd6b27047109c4f36032
#
_cell.length_a   1.000
_cell.length_b   1.000
_cell.length_c   1.000
_cell.angle_alpha   90.00
_cell.angle_beta   90.00
_cell.angle_gamma   90.00
#
_symmetry.space_group_name_H-M   'P 1'
#
loop_
_entity.id
_entity.type
_entity.pdbx_description
1 polymer ?
#
loop_
_entity_poly.entity_id
_entity_poly.type
_entity_poly.pdbx_seq_one_letter_code
_entity_poly.pdbx_strand_id
1 'polypeptide(L)'
;MNNAMKRTPALLLIIAAPLLACAQLVVTNTQTPAQLVQNTLLGGLVATNIIFNGAPATAVITQVGAFNSANSNVGIASGLILSTGNVASAIGPNNGAFANTILPNNTTDPDLVLLANGQNIGDAAVLRFNFIPTGNTVSFRFVFASEEYPVYVCAAVNDAFGFFLSGPGISGPYQNNAVNLALVPGTGTPVTINTVNSGTAGNQGAAANCAALDPNWQANAQFFVNNMDNNNPDPTAVRYNGLTTVMTATAQVQCGQVYSIKIAIGDAGDDEYDSAIFLEAGSFSSPSMAVDATAALPSVA
;
A
#
# COMPACT_ATOMS: atom_id res chain seq x y z
N MET A 1 51.18 46.10 -48.56
CA MET A 1 50.90 44.66 -48.49
C MET A 1 50.08 44.42 -47.23
N ASN A 2 48.74 44.32 -47.37
CA ASN A 2 47.80 44.12 -46.25
C ASN A 2 47.47 42.64 -46.14
N ASN A 3 47.95 41.96 -45.09
CA ASN A 3 47.53 40.60 -44.78
C ASN A 3 46.24 40.64 -43.96
N ALA A 4 45.13 40.34 -44.62
CA ALA A 4 43.85 40.12 -43.98
C ALA A 4 43.82 38.71 -43.37
N MET A 5 43.87 38.58 -42.07
CA MET A 5 43.68 37.35 -41.32
C MET A 5 42.20 36.92 -41.41
N LYS A 6 41.94 35.83 -42.11
CA LYS A 6 40.61 35.19 -42.15
C LYS A 6 40.34 34.51 -40.81
N ARG A 7 39.41 35.05 -40.03
CA ARG A 7 38.87 34.38 -38.81
C ARG A 7 37.84 33.36 -39.23
N THR A 8 38.11 32.08 -39.01
CA THR A 8 37.13 30.99 -39.16
C THR A 8 36.22 31.01 -37.95
N PRO A 9 34.89 31.01 -38.09
CA PRO A 9 34.00 30.91 -36.95
C PRO A 9 34.04 29.48 -36.38
N ALA A 10 34.34 29.36 -35.12
CA ALA A 10 34.22 28.10 -34.38
C ALA A 10 32.73 27.81 -34.14
N LEU A 11 32.21 26.76 -34.76
CA LEU A 11 30.86 26.28 -34.53
C LEU A 11 30.83 25.57 -33.15
N LEU A 12 30.22 26.20 -32.16
CA LEU A 12 30.02 25.63 -30.85
C LEU A 12 28.86 24.60 -30.96
N LEU A 13 29.20 23.32 -31.02
CA LEU A 13 28.22 22.22 -30.99
C LEU A 13 27.70 22.06 -29.55
N ILE A 14 26.55 22.61 -29.23
CA ILE A 14 25.86 22.37 -27.96
C ILE A 14 25.26 20.96 -28.03
N ILE A 15 25.92 19.98 -27.44
CA ILE A 15 25.37 18.65 -27.22
C ILE A 15 24.36 18.80 -26.06
N ALA A 16 23.07 18.90 -26.37
CA ALA A 16 22.01 18.73 -25.38
C ALA A 16 22.03 17.27 -24.95
N ALA A 17 22.62 17.00 -23.77
CA ALA A 17 22.46 15.71 -23.13
C ALA A 17 20.94 15.55 -22.82
N PRO A 18 20.29 14.43 -23.17
CA PRO A 18 18.96 14.17 -22.70
C PRO A 18 18.98 14.15 -21.16
N LEU A 19 18.26 15.07 -20.54
CA LEU A 19 17.91 14.94 -19.14
C LEU A 19 17.07 13.66 -19.05
N LEU A 20 17.66 12.57 -18.56
CA LEU A 20 16.91 11.43 -18.10
C LEU A 20 16.04 11.94 -16.93
N ALA A 21 14.82 12.32 -17.23
CA ALA A 21 13.83 12.55 -16.17
C ALA A 21 13.61 11.18 -15.51
N CYS A 22 14.20 10.99 -14.32
CA CYS A 22 13.83 9.86 -13.48
C CYS A 22 12.31 9.91 -13.31
N ALA A 23 11.63 8.82 -13.67
CA ALA A 23 10.17 8.74 -13.59
C ALA A 23 9.79 8.66 -12.11
N GLN A 24 9.37 9.79 -11.57
CA GLN A 24 8.96 9.93 -10.18
C GLN A 24 7.53 9.43 -9.99
N LEU A 25 7.20 8.89 -8.82
CA LEU A 25 5.83 8.59 -8.44
C LEU A 25 4.95 9.85 -8.58
N VAL A 26 3.82 9.72 -9.25
CA VAL A 26 2.82 10.79 -9.35
C VAL A 26 1.67 10.46 -8.41
N VAL A 27 1.37 11.34 -7.47
CA VAL A 27 0.22 11.23 -6.58
C VAL A 27 -0.74 12.39 -6.83
N THR A 28 -2.03 12.08 -6.93
CA THR A 28 -3.09 13.07 -7.07
C THR A 28 -4.11 12.93 -5.95
N ASN A 29 -4.47 14.05 -5.33
CA ASN A 29 -5.45 14.12 -4.26
C ASN A 29 -6.55 15.11 -4.67
N THR A 30 -7.37 14.74 -5.65
CA THR A 30 -8.46 15.55 -6.20
C THR A 30 -9.80 14.83 -6.21
N GLN A 31 -9.81 13.55 -5.87
CA GLN A 31 -10.99 12.70 -5.81
C GLN A 31 -11.35 12.39 -4.35
N THR A 32 -12.64 12.21 -4.09
CA THR A 32 -13.11 11.72 -2.79
C THR A 32 -12.79 10.24 -2.61
N PRO A 33 -12.68 9.72 -1.37
CA PRO A 33 -12.46 8.30 -1.15
C PRO A 33 -13.52 7.42 -1.83
N ALA A 34 -14.77 7.88 -1.91
CA ALA A 34 -15.83 7.17 -2.62
C ALA A 34 -15.55 7.07 -4.13
N GLN A 35 -15.09 8.15 -4.75
CA GLN A 35 -14.69 8.14 -6.17
C GLN A 35 -13.50 7.23 -6.42
N LEU A 36 -12.49 7.26 -5.53
CA LEU A 36 -11.31 6.41 -5.63
C LEU A 36 -11.65 4.92 -5.52
N VAL A 37 -12.54 4.54 -4.60
CA VAL A 37 -13.03 3.16 -4.50
C VAL A 37 -13.72 2.75 -5.80
N GLN A 38 -14.72 3.49 -6.25
CA GLN A 38 -15.55 3.12 -7.41
C GLN A 38 -14.78 3.13 -8.73
N ASN A 39 -13.94 4.14 -8.95
CA ASN A 39 -13.35 4.39 -10.27
C ASN A 39 -11.92 3.84 -10.40
N THR A 40 -11.25 3.54 -9.28
CA THR A 40 -9.84 3.12 -9.29
C THR A 40 -9.64 1.73 -8.72
N LEU A 41 -10.16 1.45 -7.50
CA LEU A 41 -9.83 0.22 -6.79
C LEU A 41 -10.58 -1.00 -7.31
N LEU A 42 -11.88 -0.87 -7.63
CA LEU A 42 -12.74 -2.00 -7.96
C LEU A 42 -12.49 -2.56 -9.36
N GLY A 43 -12.36 -3.89 -9.43
CA GLY A 43 -12.27 -4.67 -10.67
C GLY A 43 -13.60 -5.34 -11.02
N GLY A 44 -14.58 -4.55 -11.50
CA GLY A 44 -15.87 -5.07 -11.94
C GLY A 44 -16.91 -5.32 -10.83
N LEU A 45 -16.62 -4.91 -9.59
CA LEU A 45 -17.55 -4.92 -8.47
C LEU A 45 -18.19 -3.54 -8.27
N VAL A 46 -19.26 -3.50 -7.48
CA VAL A 46 -19.89 -2.26 -7.03
C VAL A 46 -19.76 -2.17 -5.51
N ALA A 47 -19.22 -1.06 -5.01
CA ALA A 47 -19.21 -0.76 -3.59
C ALA A 47 -20.39 0.11 -3.18
N THR A 48 -20.88 -0.12 -1.97
CA THR A 48 -21.90 0.68 -1.34
C THR A 48 -21.49 1.07 0.07
N ASN A 49 -22.14 2.06 0.67
CA ASN A 49 -21.88 2.49 2.04
C ASN A 49 -20.37 2.79 2.28
N ILE A 50 -19.78 3.59 1.38
CA ILE A 50 -18.38 3.96 1.45
C ILE A 50 -18.23 5.07 2.50
N ILE A 51 -17.39 4.82 3.51
CA ILE A 51 -17.09 5.75 4.60
C ILE A 51 -15.59 5.87 4.81
N PHE A 52 -15.15 7.03 5.29
CA PHE A 52 -13.77 7.30 5.66
C PHE A 52 -13.73 7.90 7.07
N ASN A 53 -12.92 7.33 7.97
CA ASN A 53 -12.81 7.73 9.37
C ASN A 53 -14.19 7.94 10.04
N GLY A 54 -15.13 7.02 9.82
CA GLY A 54 -16.47 7.03 10.41
C GLY A 54 -17.48 7.98 9.76
N ALA A 55 -17.08 8.79 8.77
CA ALA A 55 -17.92 9.75 8.07
C ALA A 55 -18.19 9.34 6.60
N PRO A 56 -19.28 9.81 5.95
CA PRO A 56 -19.48 9.60 4.52
C PRO A 56 -18.30 10.09 3.70
N ALA A 57 -17.78 9.26 2.79
CA ALA A 57 -16.57 9.48 2.01
C ALA A 57 -16.76 10.47 0.84
N THR A 58 -17.38 11.62 1.08
CA THR A 58 -17.81 12.59 0.07
C THR A 58 -16.94 13.84 -0.03
N ALA A 59 -15.94 13.98 0.84
CA ALA A 59 -14.96 15.06 0.81
C ALA A 59 -13.59 14.55 0.35
N VAL A 60 -12.79 15.43 -0.24
CA VAL A 60 -11.37 15.13 -0.53
C VAL A 60 -10.60 15.13 0.78
N ILE A 61 -9.82 14.08 1.01
CA ILE A 61 -9.05 13.84 2.26
C ILE A 61 -7.58 13.68 1.92
N THR A 62 -6.67 14.31 2.65
CA THR A 62 -5.22 14.29 2.38
C THR A 62 -4.55 12.92 2.59
N GLN A 63 -5.17 12.04 3.38
CA GLN A 63 -4.69 10.70 3.68
C GLN A 63 -5.00 9.66 2.59
N VAL A 64 -5.75 10.04 1.53
CA VAL A 64 -6.10 9.11 0.44
C VAL A 64 -6.01 9.81 -0.90
N GLY A 65 -5.49 9.11 -1.92
CA GLY A 65 -5.31 9.64 -3.27
C GLY A 65 -5.20 8.56 -4.33
N ALA A 66 -5.12 8.97 -5.58
CA ALA A 66 -4.71 8.10 -6.68
C ALA A 66 -3.21 8.25 -6.92
N PHE A 67 -2.55 7.16 -7.33
CA PHE A 67 -1.16 7.18 -7.74
C PHE A 67 -0.95 6.57 -9.12
N ASN A 68 0.11 7.02 -9.79
CA ASN A 68 0.71 6.39 -10.95
C ASN A 68 2.21 6.23 -10.65
N SER A 69 2.69 5.01 -10.68
CA SER A 69 4.07 4.70 -10.33
C SER A 69 5.07 5.13 -11.40
N ALA A 70 4.58 5.41 -12.62
CA ALA A 70 5.39 5.69 -13.79
C ALA A 70 6.46 4.62 -14.03
N ASN A 71 7.53 4.52 -13.55
CA ASN A 71 8.50 3.41 -13.55
C ASN A 71 9.20 3.33 -12.18
N SER A 72 8.51 3.78 -11.13
CA SER A 72 9.03 3.69 -9.77
C SER A 72 9.09 2.25 -9.29
N ASN A 73 9.79 2.03 -8.21
CA ASN A 73 9.99 0.73 -7.58
C ASN A 73 8.80 0.25 -6.70
N VAL A 74 7.64 0.89 -6.74
CA VAL A 74 6.43 0.42 -6.05
C VAL A 74 6.00 -0.97 -6.54
N GLY A 75 6.30 -1.32 -7.79
CA GLY A 75 5.93 -2.62 -8.36
C GLY A 75 4.46 -2.74 -8.78
N ILE A 76 3.66 -1.71 -8.56
CA ILE A 76 2.26 -1.56 -8.98
C ILE A 76 2.18 -0.34 -9.91
N ALA A 77 1.54 -0.49 -11.08
CA ALA A 77 1.54 0.56 -12.10
C ALA A 77 0.72 1.79 -11.69
N SER A 78 -0.45 1.58 -11.09
CA SER A 78 -1.33 2.65 -10.63
C SER A 78 -2.34 2.13 -9.62
N GLY A 79 -2.99 3.02 -8.88
CA GLY A 79 -4.00 2.62 -7.94
C GLY A 79 -4.41 3.71 -6.95
N LEU A 80 -4.85 3.24 -5.78
CA LEU A 80 -5.22 4.05 -4.63
C LEU A 80 -4.12 3.96 -3.58
N ILE A 81 -3.72 5.09 -3.00
CA ILE A 81 -2.81 5.16 -1.87
C ILE A 81 -3.57 5.63 -0.63
N LEU A 82 -3.39 4.93 0.51
CA LEU A 82 -3.74 5.36 1.86
C LEU A 82 -2.46 5.65 2.64
N SER A 83 -2.45 6.69 3.46
CA SER A 83 -1.29 7.05 4.31
C SER A 83 -1.74 7.49 5.70
N THR A 84 -0.90 7.26 6.70
CA THR A 84 -1.06 7.87 8.03
C THR A 84 -0.92 9.38 7.95
N GLY A 85 -0.08 9.89 7.03
CA GLY A 85 0.07 11.32 6.76
C GLY A 85 -0.55 11.80 5.46
N ASN A 86 0.09 12.77 4.82
CA ASN A 86 -0.34 13.29 3.53
C ASN A 86 0.19 12.39 2.39
N VAL A 87 -0.70 11.87 1.55
CA VAL A 87 -0.30 11.00 0.42
C VAL A 87 0.71 11.64 -0.54
N ALA A 88 0.77 12.96 -0.63
CA ALA A 88 1.77 13.66 -1.42
C ALA A 88 3.20 13.47 -0.87
N SER A 89 3.34 13.13 0.42
CA SER A 89 4.64 12.81 1.03
C SER A 89 5.26 11.53 0.48
N ALA A 90 4.49 10.67 -0.19
CA ALA A 90 5.01 9.48 -0.86
C ALA A 90 5.92 9.79 -2.07
N ILE A 91 5.82 11.01 -2.63
CA ILE A 91 6.59 11.42 -3.82
C ILE A 91 8.05 11.61 -3.43
N GLY A 92 8.95 10.92 -4.13
CA GLY A 92 10.40 11.03 -3.95
C GLY A 92 10.96 12.42 -4.24
N PRO A 93 12.24 12.66 -3.98
CA PRO A 93 13.24 11.63 -3.68
C PRO A 93 13.21 11.17 -2.22
N ASN A 94 13.71 9.95 -1.97
CA ASN A 94 14.15 9.58 -0.63
C ASN A 94 15.48 10.29 -0.36
N ASN A 95 15.43 11.39 0.37
CA ASN A 95 16.57 12.27 0.65
C ASN A 95 17.08 12.14 2.10
N GLY A 96 16.65 11.11 2.81
CA GLY A 96 17.00 10.87 4.22
C GLY A 96 16.28 11.79 5.22
N ALA A 97 15.40 12.68 4.76
CA ALA A 97 14.49 13.41 5.63
C ALA A 97 13.20 12.59 5.76
N PHE A 98 12.77 12.33 6.97
CA PHE A 98 11.56 11.54 7.23
C PHE A 98 10.29 12.29 6.81
N ALA A 99 9.36 11.59 6.15
CA ALA A 99 8.00 12.09 6.02
C ALA A 99 7.34 11.97 7.39
N ASN A 100 6.82 13.09 7.87
CA ASN A 100 6.07 13.17 9.11
C ASN A 100 4.99 14.25 8.92
N THR A 101 3.75 13.85 8.88
CA THR A 101 2.60 14.74 8.73
C THR A 101 1.74 14.66 9.99
N ILE A 102 1.86 15.62 10.86
CA ILE A 102 0.97 15.73 12.04
C ILE A 102 -0.43 16.10 11.57
N LEU A 103 -1.39 15.22 11.83
CA LEU A 103 -2.80 15.46 11.51
C LEU A 103 -3.58 16.06 12.69
N PRO A 104 -4.48 17.00 12.45
CA PRO A 104 -5.15 17.75 13.53
C PRO A 104 -6.13 16.89 14.36
N ASN A 105 -6.53 15.72 13.88
CA ASN A 105 -7.61 14.93 14.48
C ASN A 105 -7.17 13.61 15.11
N ASN A 106 -5.90 13.26 15.08
CA ASN A 106 -5.32 12.04 15.69
C ASN A 106 -6.34 10.87 15.80
N THR A 107 -6.81 10.38 14.65
CA THR A 107 -7.82 9.34 14.58
C THR A 107 -7.24 7.98 14.97
N THR A 108 -8.07 7.12 15.58
CA THR A 108 -7.68 5.76 15.97
C THR A 108 -8.68 4.73 15.44
N ASP A 109 -8.29 3.46 15.39
CA ASP A 109 -9.17 2.35 15.02
C ASP A 109 -8.93 1.15 15.96
N PRO A 110 -9.99 0.58 16.59
CA PRO A 110 -9.84 -0.49 17.57
C PRO A 110 -9.32 -1.82 17.00
N ASP A 111 -9.49 -2.09 15.69
CA ASP A 111 -8.92 -3.29 15.09
C ASP A 111 -7.42 -3.12 14.82
N LEU A 112 -6.96 -1.89 14.53
CA LEU A 112 -5.54 -1.57 14.49
C LEU A 112 -4.92 -1.65 15.90
N VAL A 113 -5.60 -1.15 16.93
CA VAL A 113 -5.15 -1.31 18.33
C VAL A 113 -4.99 -2.79 18.70
N LEU A 114 -5.96 -3.64 18.31
CA LEU A 114 -5.86 -5.08 18.55
C LEU A 114 -4.70 -5.70 17.77
N LEU A 115 -4.51 -5.32 16.49
CA LEU A 115 -3.43 -5.78 15.63
C LEU A 115 -2.05 -5.39 16.17
N ALA A 116 -1.94 -4.19 16.74
CA ALA A 116 -0.74 -3.66 17.37
C ALA A 116 -0.54 -4.11 18.83
N ASN A 117 -1.23 -5.19 19.27
CA ASN A 117 -1.13 -5.73 20.62
C ASN A 117 -1.45 -4.72 21.74
N GLY A 118 -2.39 -3.82 21.51
CA GLY A 118 -2.87 -2.84 22.48
C GLY A 118 -2.06 -1.54 22.53
N GLN A 119 -1.16 -1.31 21.58
CA GLN A 119 -0.49 -0.02 21.42
C GLN A 119 -1.50 1.08 21.04
N ASN A 120 -1.18 2.32 21.41
CA ASN A 120 -1.92 3.47 20.92
C ASN A 120 -1.78 3.56 19.40
N ILE A 121 -2.87 3.86 18.73
CA ILE A 121 -2.89 4.14 17.31
C ILE A 121 -3.23 5.60 17.12
N GLY A 122 -2.36 6.29 16.40
CA GLY A 122 -2.51 7.67 15.93
C GLY A 122 -2.71 7.74 14.42
N ASP A 123 -3.17 8.89 13.96
CA ASP A 123 -3.27 9.30 12.56
C ASP A 123 -3.88 8.26 11.60
N ALA A 124 -4.82 7.44 12.12
CA ALA A 124 -5.42 6.37 11.36
C ALA A 124 -6.18 6.87 10.12
N ALA A 125 -5.93 6.23 8.98
CA ALA A 125 -6.71 6.33 7.76
C ALA A 125 -7.55 5.06 7.61
N VAL A 126 -8.87 5.18 7.74
CA VAL A 126 -9.81 4.05 7.79
C VAL A 126 -10.85 4.18 6.68
N LEU A 127 -10.69 3.39 5.63
CA LEU A 127 -11.61 3.30 4.50
C LEU A 127 -12.45 2.03 4.63
N ARG A 128 -13.78 2.14 4.66
CA ARG A 128 -14.69 1.01 4.74
C ARG A 128 -15.76 1.09 3.67
N PHE A 129 -16.12 -0.06 3.08
CA PHE A 129 -17.25 -0.18 2.15
C PHE A 129 -17.82 -1.59 2.14
N ASN A 130 -19.05 -1.69 1.66
CA ASN A 130 -19.72 -2.96 1.41
C ASN A 130 -19.62 -3.32 -0.07
N PHE A 131 -19.56 -4.64 -0.37
CA PHE A 131 -19.57 -5.16 -1.73
C PHE A 131 -20.31 -6.51 -1.81
N ILE A 132 -20.68 -6.90 -3.01
CA ILE A 132 -21.28 -8.21 -3.30
C ILE A 132 -20.34 -8.93 -4.27
N PRO A 133 -19.70 -10.05 -3.86
CA PRO A 133 -18.83 -10.82 -4.73
C PRO A 133 -19.63 -11.52 -5.83
N THR A 134 -19.04 -11.59 -7.03
CA THR A 134 -19.60 -12.29 -8.19
C THR A 134 -19.05 -13.72 -8.33
N GLY A 135 -18.08 -14.09 -7.52
CA GLY A 135 -17.49 -15.42 -7.41
C GLY A 135 -17.33 -15.83 -5.94
N ASN A 136 -16.64 -16.94 -5.72
CA ASN A 136 -16.40 -17.49 -4.38
C ASN A 136 -15.07 -17.06 -3.75
N THR A 137 -14.35 -16.15 -4.40
CA THR A 137 -13.09 -15.60 -3.91
C THR A 137 -13.08 -14.09 -4.14
N VAL A 138 -12.60 -13.34 -3.18
CA VAL A 138 -12.21 -11.94 -3.36
C VAL A 138 -10.70 -11.85 -3.24
N SER A 139 -10.08 -11.03 -4.08
CA SER A 139 -8.64 -10.76 -4.02
C SER A 139 -8.33 -9.34 -4.43
N PHE A 140 -7.19 -8.82 -3.97
CA PHE A 140 -6.59 -7.56 -4.42
C PHE A 140 -5.10 -7.53 -4.13
N ARG A 141 -4.36 -6.67 -4.84
CA ARG A 141 -2.91 -6.56 -4.72
C ARG A 141 -2.52 -5.27 -4.02
N PHE A 142 -1.45 -5.34 -3.22
CA PHE A 142 -0.99 -4.21 -2.41
C PHE A 142 0.52 -4.20 -2.20
N VAL A 143 1.04 -3.03 -1.82
CA VAL A 143 2.38 -2.79 -1.29
C VAL A 143 2.23 -1.95 -0.03
N PHE A 144 2.91 -2.33 1.04
CA PHE A 144 3.08 -1.50 2.24
C PHE A 144 4.42 -0.79 2.16
N ALA A 145 4.48 0.46 2.62
CA ALA A 145 5.69 1.28 2.67
C ALA A 145 5.74 2.09 3.97
N SER A 146 6.95 2.32 4.50
CA SER A 146 7.12 3.10 5.73
C SER A 146 8.46 3.82 5.76
N GLU A 147 8.47 4.99 6.40
CA GLU A 147 9.68 5.74 6.77
C GLU A 147 10.39 5.13 7.98
N GLU A 148 9.74 4.28 8.79
CA GLU A 148 10.35 3.65 9.96
C GLU A 148 11.47 2.66 9.60
N TYR A 149 11.49 2.15 8.38
CA TYR A 149 12.60 1.31 7.89
C TYR A 149 13.90 2.11 7.76
N PRO A 150 15.07 1.53 7.99
CA PRO A 150 15.33 0.29 8.72
C PRO A 150 15.49 0.53 10.24
N VAL A 151 15.42 1.79 10.70
CA VAL A 151 15.85 2.23 12.04
C VAL A 151 15.02 1.57 13.15
N TYR A 152 13.70 1.49 12.94
CA TYR A 152 12.72 0.98 13.92
C TYR A 152 12.33 -0.48 13.69
N VAL A 153 13.00 -1.21 12.79
CA VAL A 153 12.79 -2.66 12.64
C VAL A 153 13.05 -3.36 13.98
N CYS A 154 12.08 -4.13 14.44
CA CYS A 154 12.04 -4.79 15.77
C CYS A 154 12.01 -3.79 16.96
N ALA A 155 11.56 -2.56 16.74
CA ALA A 155 11.31 -1.61 17.83
C ALA A 155 9.97 -1.88 18.54
N ALA A 156 9.69 -1.09 19.58
CA ALA A 156 8.39 -1.09 20.23
C ALA A 156 7.33 -0.39 19.37
N VAL A 157 7.69 0.70 18.66
CA VAL A 157 6.86 1.33 17.61
C VAL A 157 6.81 0.39 16.41
N ASN A 158 5.65 0.25 15.77
CA ASN A 158 5.45 -0.73 14.71
C ASN A 158 4.15 -0.44 13.96
N ASP A 159 4.19 0.49 13.04
CA ASP A 159 3.02 0.91 12.27
C ASP A 159 2.21 -0.26 11.76
N ALA A 160 0.91 -0.15 11.94
CA ALA A 160 -0.03 -1.22 11.73
C ALA A 160 -0.98 -0.90 10.58
N PHE A 161 -1.22 -1.88 9.73
CA PHE A 161 -2.29 -1.83 8.76
C PHE A 161 -3.01 -3.18 8.66
N GLY A 162 -4.26 -3.13 8.22
CA GLY A 162 -5.04 -4.35 8.03
C GLY A 162 -6.14 -4.19 7.01
N PHE A 163 -6.54 -5.35 6.48
CA PHE A 163 -7.67 -5.51 5.56
C PHE A 163 -8.70 -6.41 6.23
N PHE A 164 -9.62 -5.80 6.98
CA PHE A 164 -10.56 -6.50 7.83
C PHE A 164 -11.82 -6.84 7.07
N LEU A 165 -11.95 -8.11 6.65
CA LEU A 165 -13.12 -8.64 5.95
C LEU A 165 -14.11 -9.22 6.94
N SER A 166 -15.39 -8.84 6.83
CA SER A 166 -16.51 -9.41 7.58
C SER A 166 -17.70 -9.74 6.67
N GLY A 167 -18.48 -10.75 7.05
CA GLY A 167 -19.66 -11.18 6.31
C GLY A 167 -19.97 -12.66 6.50
N PRO A 168 -20.89 -13.22 5.72
CA PRO A 168 -21.30 -14.62 5.84
C PRO A 168 -20.13 -15.60 5.72
N GLY A 169 -20.00 -16.51 6.70
CA GLY A 169 -18.92 -17.50 6.73
C GLY A 169 -17.57 -17.00 7.22
N ILE A 170 -17.44 -15.71 7.55
CA ILE A 170 -16.24 -15.11 8.15
C ILE A 170 -16.39 -15.10 9.67
N SER A 171 -15.33 -15.54 10.38
CA SER A 171 -15.27 -15.49 11.84
C SER A 171 -13.83 -15.25 12.29
N GLY A 172 -13.58 -14.10 12.91
CA GLY A 172 -12.27 -13.68 13.38
C GLY A 172 -12.35 -12.78 14.61
N PRO A 173 -11.20 -12.35 15.13
CA PRO A 173 -11.10 -11.63 16.40
C PRO A 173 -11.44 -10.13 16.30
N TYR A 174 -11.54 -9.58 15.09
CA TYR A 174 -11.74 -8.15 14.87
C TYR A 174 -13.21 -7.76 14.89
N GLN A 175 -13.50 -6.45 14.89
CA GLN A 175 -14.88 -5.95 14.92
C GLN A 175 -15.75 -6.61 13.84
N ASN A 176 -17.02 -6.89 14.19
CA ASN A 176 -17.98 -7.60 13.33
C ASN A 176 -17.50 -9.01 12.91
N ASN A 177 -16.74 -9.69 13.76
CA ASN A 177 -16.12 -11.00 13.50
C ASN A 177 -15.20 -11.00 12.26
N ALA A 178 -14.58 -9.87 11.94
CA ALA A 178 -13.72 -9.75 10.77
C ALA A 178 -12.41 -10.56 10.95
N VAL A 179 -11.84 -10.95 9.82
CA VAL A 179 -10.47 -11.49 9.69
C VAL A 179 -9.58 -10.47 9.00
N ASN A 180 -8.30 -10.43 9.36
CA ASN A 180 -7.31 -9.64 8.62
C ASN A 180 -6.79 -10.43 7.42
N LEU A 181 -6.76 -9.82 6.24
CA LEU A 181 -6.24 -10.39 4.99
C LEU A 181 -4.83 -9.88 4.64
N ALA A 182 -4.30 -8.88 5.36
CA ALA A 182 -2.95 -8.37 5.17
C ALA A 182 -1.94 -9.29 5.87
N LEU A 183 -1.68 -10.44 5.28
CA LEU A 183 -0.84 -11.48 5.88
C LEU A 183 0.43 -11.71 5.05
N VAL A 184 1.51 -12.06 5.73
CA VAL A 184 2.74 -12.55 5.10
C VAL A 184 2.41 -13.79 4.26
N PRO A 185 2.78 -13.85 2.97
CA PRO A 185 2.38 -14.93 2.08
C PRO A 185 2.69 -16.33 2.63
N GLY A 186 1.66 -17.20 2.65
CA GLY A 186 1.77 -18.58 3.14
C GLY A 186 1.74 -18.73 4.66
N THR A 187 1.46 -17.66 5.40
CA THR A 187 1.41 -17.67 6.87
C THR A 187 0.10 -17.09 7.40
N GLY A 188 -0.11 -17.13 8.73
CA GLY A 188 -1.16 -16.40 9.42
C GLY A 188 -0.66 -15.10 10.08
N THR A 189 0.59 -14.71 9.84
CA THR A 189 1.25 -13.56 10.46
C THR A 189 0.86 -12.28 9.74
N PRO A 190 0.37 -11.24 10.42
CA PRO A 190 0.11 -9.94 9.82
C PRO A 190 1.38 -9.29 9.26
N VAL A 191 1.26 -8.57 8.15
CA VAL A 191 2.33 -7.74 7.61
C VAL A 191 2.44 -6.46 8.44
N THR A 192 3.61 -6.25 9.02
CA THR A 192 4.02 -5.04 9.76
C THR A 192 5.51 -4.79 9.52
N ILE A 193 6.05 -3.67 9.99
CA ILE A 193 7.50 -3.39 9.93
C ILE A 193 8.29 -4.50 10.62
N ASN A 194 7.80 -5.00 11.75
CA ASN A 194 8.50 -6.01 12.55
C ASN A 194 8.37 -7.45 12.00
N THR A 195 7.47 -7.70 11.04
CA THR A 195 7.30 -9.03 10.43
C THR A 195 7.85 -9.12 9.00
N VAL A 196 7.91 -8.01 8.26
CA VAL A 196 8.48 -7.95 6.90
C VAL A 196 9.52 -6.83 6.85
N ASN A 197 10.79 -7.19 6.79
CA ASN A 197 11.93 -6.27 6.81
C ASN A 197 13.19 -6.97 6.27
N SER A 198 14.34 -6.34 6.39
CA SER A 198 15.63 -6.86 5.89
C SER A 198 16.14 -8.14 6.58
N GLY A 199 15.44 -8.66 7.61
CA GLY A 199 15.92 -9.76 8.44
C GLY A 199 16.96 -9.34 9.50
N THR A 200 17.15 -8.02 9.69
CA THR A 200 18.08 -7.45 10.65
C THR A 200 17.36 -6.41 11.49
N ALA A 201 17.51 -6.49 12.81
CA ALA A 201 16.94 -5.49 13.72
C ALA A 201 17.59 -4.13 13.51
N GLY A 202 16.78 -3.08 13.54
CA GLY A 202 17.24 -1.70 13.42
C GLY A 202 17.96 -1.19 14.67
N ASN A 203 18.51 0.01 14.58
CA ASN A 203 19.27 0.62 15.69
C ASN A 203 18.43 0.91 16.93
N GLN A 204 17.12 1.03 16.79
CA GLN A 204 16.16 1.26 17.89
C GLN A 204 15.42 -0.04 18.27
N GLY A 205 15.73 -1.16 17.63
CA GLY A 205 15.03 -2.42 17.80
C GLY A 205 15.86 -3.51 18.47
N ALA A 206 15.15 -4.54 18.94
CA ALA A 206 15.74 -5.77 19.45
C ALA A 206 15.14 -6.97 18.72
N ALA A 207 15.95 -7.87 18.19
CA ALA A 207 15.51 -9.05 17.43
C ALA A 207 14.44 -9.89 18.15
N ALA A 208 14.44 -9.87 19.48
CA ALA A 208 13.45 -10.56 20.31
C ALA A 208 12.02 -10.05 20.07
N ASN A 209 11.84 -8.76 19.75
CA ASN A 209 10.50 -8.20 19.47
C ASN A 209 9.93 -8.74 18.17
N CYS A 210 10.74 -8.82 17.11
CA CYS A 210 10.33 -9.47 15.86
C CYS A 210 10.04 -10.97 16.08
N ALA A 211 10.93 -11.67 16.78
CA ALA A 211 10.79 -13.10 17.03
C ALA A 211 9.55 -13.44 17.88
N ALA A 212 9.07 -12.50 18.71
CA ALA A 212 7.84 -12.66 19.49
C ALA A 212 6.59 -12.62 18.61
N LEU A 213 6.62 -11.87 17.49
CA LEU A 213 5.52 -11.77 16.50
C LEU A 213 5.57 -12.90 15.48
N ASP A 214 6.76 -13.21 15.00
CA ASP A 214 7.03 -14.29 14.06
C ASP A 214 8.40 -14.91 14.33
N PRO A 215 8.49 -16.14 14.85
CA PRO A 215 9.78 -16.81 15.06
C PRO A 215 10.63 -16.94 13.78
N ASN A 216 10.00 -16.88 12.60
CA ASN A 216 10.66 -16.99 11.30
C ASN A 216 10.80 -15.65 10.57
N TRP A 217 10.63 -14.52 11.27
CA TRP A 217 10.61 -13.17 10.68
C TRP A 217 11.76 -12.87 9.71
N GLN A 218 12.95 -13.44 9.93
CA GLN A 218 14.10 -13.25 9.06
C GLN A 218 13.91 -13.84 7.66
N ALA A 219 13.13 -14.92 7.53
CA ALA A 219 12.81 -15.52 6.23
C ALA A 219 11.90 -14.61 5.39
N ASN A 220 11.18 -13.69 6.02
CA ASN A 220 10.30 -12.74 5.35
C ASN A 220 11.06 -11.62 4.63
N ALA A 221 12.39 -11.55 4.76
CA ALA A 221 13.24 -10.58 4.03
C ALA A 221 13.11 -10.70 2.49
N GLN A 222 12.68 -11.84 1.98
CA GLN A 222 12.34 -12.02 0.57
C GLN A 222 11.17 -11.14 0.10
N PHE A 223 10.34 -10.66 1.01
CA PHE A 223 9.20 -9.79 0.73
C PHE A 223 9.51 -8.30 0.98
N PHE A 224 10.74 -7.95 1.33
CA PHE A 224 11.16 -6.58 1.63
C PHE A 224 11.97 -5.98 0.49
N VAL A 225 11.73 -4.70 0.21
CA VAL A 225 12.48 -3.87 -0.73
C VAL A 225 13.08 -2.69 0.02
N ASN A 226 14.41 -2.67 0.11
CA ASN A 226 15.13 -1.53 0.68
C ASN A 226 15.13 -0.36 -0.30
N ASN A 227 14.62 0.79 0.11
CA ASN A 227 14.56 2.03 -0.69
C ASN A 227 15.53 3.11 -0.17
N MET A 228 16.44 2.76 0.73
CA MET A 228 17.50 3.66 1.15
C MET A 228 18.50 3.87 0.03
N ASP A 229 19.11 5.05 -0.01
CA ASP A 229 20.18 5.38 -0.93
C ASP A 229 21.30 4.31 -0.93
N ASN A 230 21.92 4.05 -2.07
CA ASN A 230 22.91 2.99 -2.34
C ASN A 230 22.39 1.54 -2.41
N ASN A 231 21.14 1.25 -2.03
CA ASN A 231 20.55 -0.09 -2.08
C ASN A 231 19.36 -0.19 -3.04
N ASN A 232 18.95 0.93 -3.62
CA ASN A 232 17.87 1.02 -4.59
C ASN A 232 18.37 1.65 -5.89
N PRO A 233 18.06 1.07 -7.06
CA PRO A 233 18.40 1.67 -8.36
C PRO A 233 17.66 3.00 -8.63
N ASP A 234 16.54 3.28 -7.95
CA ASP A 234 15.78 4.52 -8.13
C ASP A 234 15.25 5.09 -6.80
N PRO A 235 16.15 5.61 -5.92
CA PRO A 235 15.74 6.22 -4.65
C PRO A 235 15.00 7.55 -4.85
N THR A 236 14.90 8.05 -6.08
CA THR A 236 14.25 9.32 -6.38
C THR A 236 12.75 9.18 -6.61
N ALA A 237 12.26 7.98 -6.89
CA ALA A 237 10.89 7.75 -7.31
C ALA A 237 9.88 7.75 -6.15
N VAL A 238 10.25 7.15 -5.01
CA VAL A 238 9.41 7.00 -3.81
C VAL A 238 10.18 7.48 -2.59
N ARG A 239 9.51 8.16 -1.68
CA ARG A 239 10.15 8.74 -0.48
C ARG A 239 10.41 7.72 0.63
N TYR A 240 9.49 6.80 0.88
CA TYR A 240 9.58 5.85 1.99
C TYR A 240 10.89 5.03 2.00
N ASN A 241 11.46 4.82 3.18
CA ASN A 241 12.75 4.14 3.37
C ASN A 241 12.71 2.64 3.03
N GLY A 242 11.54 2.02 3.13
CA GLY A 242 11.36 0.62 2.76
C GLY A 242 9.94 0.34 2.31
N LEU A 243 9.82 -0.70 1.48
CA LEU A 243 8.56 -1.18 0.94
C LEU A 243 8.49 -2.71 1.06
N THR A 244 7.29 -3.25 0.98
CA THR A 244 7.14 -4.68 0.68
C THR A 244 7.24 -4.92 -0.84
N THR A 245 7.50 -6.15 -1.24
CA THR A 245 7.16 -6.59 -2.59
C THR A 245 5.65 -6.53 -2.78
N VAL A 246 5.17 -6.65 -4.04
CA VAL A 246 3.72 -6.73 -4.30
C VAL A 246 3.18 -8.01 -3.69
N MET A 247 2.19 -7.88 -2.81
CA MET A 247 1.48 -8.96 -2.14
C MET A 247 0.04 -9.06 -2.63
N THR A 248 -0.58 -10.21 -2.39
CA THR A 248 -2.00 -10.44 -2.72
C THR A 248 -2.76 -10.82 -1.45
N ALA A 249 -3.76 -10.03 -1.11
CA ALA A 249 -4.77 -10.38 -0.12
C ALA A 249 -5.86 -11.19 -0.81
N THR A 250 -6.29 -12.30 -0.19
CA THR A 250 -7.34 -13.16 -0.75
C THR A 250 -8.19 -13.76 0.35
N ALA A 251 -9.47 -13.97 0.08
CA ALA A 251 -10.39 -14.67 0.98
C ALA A 251 -11.43 -15.46 0.21
N GLN A 252 -11.90 -16.56 0.82
CA GLN A 252 -13.09 -17.26 0.37
C GLN A 252 -14.34 -16.48 0.82
N VAL A 253 -15.28 -16.30 -0.09
CA VAL A 253 -16.54 -15.59 0.11
C VAL A 253 -17.68 -16.38 -0.54
N GLN A 254 -18.91 -16.01 -0.23
CA GLN A 254 -20.10 -16.61 -0.85
C GLN A 254 -20.64 -15.66 -1.92
N CYS A 255 -20.68 -16.11 -3.17
CA CYS A 255 -21.21 -15.36 -4.30
C CYS A 255 -22.62 -14.81 -3.98
N GLY A 256 -22.86 -13.55 -4.31
CA GLY A 256 -24.15 -12.88 -4.14
C GLY A 256 -24.49 -12.43 -2.71
N GLN A 257 -23.64 -12.70 -1.72
CA GLN A 257 -23.84 -12.23 -0.35
C GLN A 257 -23.15 -10.89 -0.11
N VAL A 258 -23.65 -10.12 0.87
CA VAL A 258 -23.06 -8.82 1.23
C VAL A 258 -21.89 -9.02 2.18
N TYR A 259 -20.74 -8.46 1.86
CA TYR A 259 -19.54 -8.37 2.70
C TYR A 259 -19.18 -6.92 2.98
N SER A 260 -18.50 -6.69 4.09
CA SER A 260 -17.86 -5.42 4.41
C SER A 260 -16.35 -5.61 4.46
N ILE A 261 -15.61 -4.73 3.81
CA ILE A 261 -14.17 -4.61 3.94
C ILE A 261 -13.80 -3.27 4.59
N LYS A 262 -12.90 -3.32 5.57
CA LYS A 262 -12.26 -2.16 6.17
C LYS A 262 -10.77 -2.22 5.85
N ILE A 263 -10.27 -1.24 5.13
CA ILE A 263 -8.86 -1.02 4.83
C ILE A 263 -8.38 0.08 5.76
N ALA A 264 -7.47 -0.24 6.65
CA ALA A 264 -7.01 0.70 7.68
C ALA A 264 -5.50 0.67 7.83
N ILE A 265 -4.89 1.85 8.08
CA ILE A 265 -3.49 2.04 8.44
C ILE A 265 -3.42 3.08 9.55
N GLY A 266 -2.45 2.98 10.46
CA GLY A 266 -2.24 3.93 11.55
C GLY A 266 -0.85 3.78 12.15
N ASP A 267 -0.33 4.89 12.68
CA ASP A 267 0.93 4.93 13.40
C ASP A 267 0.74 4.26 14.77
N ALA A 268 1.63 3.33 15.12
CA ALA A 268 1.49 2.52 16.31
C ALA A 268 2.64 2.74 17.30
N GLY A 269 2.28 3.31 18.46
CA GLY A 269 3.22 3.62 19.55
C GLY A 269 3.57 5.10 19.64
N ASP A 270 3.70 5.81 18.55
CA ASP A 270 3.81 7.25 18.45
C ASP A 270 3.02 7.76 17.23
N ASP A 271 3.20 8.99 16.80
CA ASP A 271 2.55 9.64 15.65
C ASP A 271 3.60 10.27 14.72
N GLU A 272 4.80 9.67 14.67
CA GLU A 272 5.90 10.10 13.83
C GLU A 272 6.14 9.09 12.68
N TYR A 273 6.73 9.57 11.56
CA TYR A 273 7.17 8.76 10.42
C TYR A 273 6.06 8.05 9.63
N ASP A 274 5.48 8.81 8.71
CA ASP A 274 4.36 8.35 7.87
C ASP A 274 4.58 6.98 7.22
N SER A 275 3.52 6.19 7.21
CA SER A 275 3.40 4.93 6.48
C SER A 275 2.29 4.99 5.42
N ALA A 276 2.35 4.10 4.41
CA ALA A 276 1.34 4.04 3.37
C ALA A 276 1.07 2.63 2.84
N ILE A 277 -0.13 2.46 2.30
CA ILE A 277 -0.53 1.28 1.53
C ILE A 277 -0.85 1.72 0.10
N PHE A 278 -0.23 1.07 -0.88
CA PHE A 278 -0.54 1.19 -2.29
C PHE A 278 -1.43 0.01 -2.70
N LEU A 279 -2.63 0.29 -3.21
CA LEU A 279 -3.60 -0.71 -3.66
C LEU A 279 -3.73 -0.64 -5.18
N GLU A 280 -3.54 -1.75 -5.89
CA GLU A 280 -3.54 -1.79 -7.35
C GLU A 280 -4.92 -1.48 -7.94
N ALA A 281 -4.93 -0.64 -8.97
CA ALA A 281 -6.15 -0.29 -9.71
C ALA A 281 -6.82 -1.54 -10.29
N GLY A 282 -8.14 -1.65 -10.11
CA GLY A 282 -8.94 -2.75 -10.64
C GLY A 282 -8.63 -4.11 -10.03
N SER A 283 -7.77 -4.20 -9.01
CA SER A 283 -7.38 -5.48 -8.43
C SER A 283 -8.38 -6.01 -7.40
N PHE A 284 -9.17 -5.13 -6.75
CA PHE A 284 -10.22 -5.57 -5.83
C PHE A 284 -11.36 -6.20 -6.64
N SER A 285 -11.29 -7.51 -6.79
CA SER A 285 -12.12 -8.27 -7.72
C SER A 285 -12.61 -9.58 -7.12
N SER A 286 -13.67 -10.09 -7.69
CA SER A 286 -14.25 -11.39 -7.35
C SER A 286 -14.73 -12.04 -8.65
N PRO A 287 -13.80 -12.65 -9.43
CA PRO A 287 -14.17 -13.20 -10.73
C PRO A 287 -15.17 -14.34 -10.58
N SER A 288 -16.24 -14.30 -11.39
CA SER A 288 -17.16 -15.41 -11.52
C SER A 288 -16.44 -16.64 -12.09
N MET A 289 -16.73 -17.83 -11.60
CA MET A 289 -16.31 -19.06 -12.28
C MET A 289 -16.97 -19.09 -13.65
N ALA A 290 -16.18 -19.11 -14.72
CA ALA A 290 -16.70 -19.44 -16.05
C ALA A 290 -17.22 -20.89 -15.99
N VAL A 291 -18.53 -21.07 -16.03
CA VAL A 291 -19.10 -22.41 -16.29
C VAL A 291 -18.95 -22.62 -17.79
N ASP A 292 -17.96 -23.40 -18.18
CA ASP A 292 -17.85 -23.91 -19.54
C ASP A 292 -18.99 -24.90 -19.76
N ALA A 293 -20.15 -24.40 -20.18
CA ALA A 293 -21.30 -25.18 -20.57
C ALA A 293 -21.07 -25.76 -21.98
N THR A 294 -20.03 -26.54 -22.18
CA THR A 294 -19.95 -27.50 -23.28
C THR A 294 -20.76 -28.74 -22.87
N ALA A 295 -22.07 -28.58 -22.78
CA ALA A 295 -22.99 -29.71 -22.79
C ALA A 295 -22.89 -30.31 -24.20
N ALA A 296 -22.18 -31.43 -24.33
CA ALA A 296 -22.28 -32.27 -25.50
C ALA A 296 -23.77 -32.68 -25.65
N LEU A 297 -24.41 -32.15 -26.68
CA LEU A 297 -25.70 -32.68 -27.08
C LEU A 297 -25.56 -34.16 -27.37
N PRO A 298 -26.38 -35.06 -26.80
CA PRO A 298 -26.33 -36.45 -27.14
C PRO A 298 -26.69 -36.58 -28.63
N SER A 299 -25.81 -37.20 -29.41
CA SER A 299 -26.12 -37.55 -30.79
C SER A 299 -27.28 -38.55 -30.75
N VAL A 300 -28.40 -38.14 -31.29
CA VAL A 300 -29.53 -39.05 -31.55
C VAL A 300 -29.12 -39.88 -32.75
N ALA A 301 -29.01 -41.21 -32.52
CA ALA A 301 -28.76 -42.19 -33.56
C ALA A 301 -30.09 -42.53 -34.27
#